data_6656254b862b077e3b388351e7a7e041
#
_entry.id   6656254b862b077e3b388351e7a7e041
#
_cell.length_a   1.000
_cell.length_b   1.000
_cell.length_c   1.000
_cell.angle_alpha   90.00
_cell.angle_beta   90.00
_cell.angle_gamma   90.00
#
_symmetry.space_group_name_H-M   'P 1'
#
loop_
_entity.id
_entity.type
_entity.pdbx_description
1 polymer ?
#
loop_
_entity_poly.entity_id
_entity_poly.type
_entity_poly.pdbx_seq_one_letter_code
_entity_poly.pdbx_strand_id
1 'polypeptide(L)'
;MYAQTNLSIGRPARLVLLAVAALTVALTLLAAVGTHAARAEGPGEGTPWVVTLGDSYISGEAGRWAGNTNESSSWIDALGEKAYDDNAGHTAELIPGCHRSQSAEAYIGGGVDGENLACSGAETSSFTEEEKFKPGLDFYNSGGHEGQALMLEKFAKTHNVKLVPISIGGNNFKFAEVVQTCVEDFLFSPEWWPDYCSEEESVMENFSAGNVSTQQAAIKGAILNVAKAMSNAGYTSTQYTILVQNYPSPIPNGEGFRYSQKGYTRQEVGGCGLWNHDANEANATMLPTIDNAVFKAAEEAKLTNLKTMNISSAFNGRRLCEKGVGLLEEEGLTSWKGTGAVNKTEWINQIRTVSALFGSYELQEDLHPNYWAQLALRNCVTQAYNSGTPKGGACTISGEGLNAAGEPNMTLK
;
A
#
# COMPACT_ATOMS: atom_id res chain seq x y z
N MET A 1 25.03 47.54 83.36
CA MET A 1 25.48 46.26 82.82
C MET A 1 24.30 45.59 82.22
N TYR A 2 24.08 45.68 80.92
CA TYR A 2 22.98 44.99 80.23
C TYR A 2 23.59 43.87 79.38
N ALA A 3 23.17 42.65 79.64
CA ALA A 3 23.55 41.48 78.83
C ALA A 3 22.59 41.34 77.68
N GLN A 4 23.13 41.33 76.49
CA GLN A 4 22.36 40.92 75.26
C GLN A 4 22.41 39.41 75.09
N THR A 5 21.27 38.79 75.10
CA THR A 5 21.15 37.37 74.72
C THR A 5 20.83 37.23 73.22
N ASN A 6 21.82 36.75 72.50
CA ASN A 6 21.65 36.33 71.09
C ASN A 6 21.02 34.96 71.01
N LEU A 7 19.79 34.87 70.52
CA LEU A 7 19.19 33.59 70.12
C LEU A 7 19.70 33.20 68.72
N SER A 8 20.56 32.20 68.66
CA SER A 8 20.94 31.55 67.40
C SER A 8 19.88 30.47 67.09
N ILE A 9 19.13 30.69 66.01
CA ILE A 9 18.24 29.65 65.45
C ILE A 9 19.10 28.61 64.79
N GLY A 10 19.10 27.38 65.32
CA GLY A 10 19.98 26.31 64.92
C GLY A 10 19.70 25.80 63.50
N ARG A 11 20.76 25.37 62.84
CA ARG A 11 20.82 24.81 61.48
C ARG A 11 19.72 23.74 61.12
N PRO A 12 19.15 22.93 62.07
CA PRO A 12 18.13 21.93 61.70
C PRO A 12 16.78 22.54 61.24
N ALA A 13 16.38 23.71 61.72
CA ALA A 13 15.11 24.32 61.36
C ALA A 13 15.07 24.84 59.91
N ARG A 14 16.23 25.25 59.36
CA ARG A 14 16.33 25.69 57.96
C ARG A 14 16.30 24.51 56.99
N LEU A 15 16.85 23.36 57.34
CA LEU A 15 16.82 22.15 56.50
C LEU A 15 15.42 21.55 56.39
N VAL A 16 14.59 21.57 57.47
CA VAL A 16 13.24 21.09 57.47
C VAL A 16 12.33 22.00 56.62
N LEU A 17 12.48 23.30 56.67
CA LEU A 17 11.73 24.26 55.86
C LEU A 17 12.04 24.12 54.36
N LEU A 18 13.31 23.87 53.99
CA LEU A 18 13.71 23.64 52.59
C LEU A 18 13.22 22.28 52.09
N ALA A 19 13.18 21.24 52.91
CA ALA A 19 12.67 19.94 52.55
C ALA A 19 11.15 19.95 52.32
N VAL A 20 10.40 20.69 53.15
CA VAL A 20 8.94 20.83 53.00
C VAL A 20 8.59 21.65 51.77
N ALA A 21 9.36 22.73 51.45
CA ALA A 21 9.16 23.52 50.25
C ALA A 21 9.50 22.72 48.97
N ALA A 22 10.54 21.88 49.00
CA ALA A 22 10.88 20.99 47.88
C ALA A 22 9.85 19.90 47.64
N LEU A 23 9.29 19.35 48.71
CA LEU A 23 8.23 18.32 48.63
C LEU A 23 6.91 18.88 48.10
N THR A 24 6.53 20.11 48.47
CA THR A 24 5.32 20.76 47.93
C THR A 24 5.48 21.16 46.46
N VAL A 25 6.66 21.60 46.02
CA VAL A 25 6.95 21.89 44.60
C VAL A 25 6.97 20.59 43.77
N ALA A 26 7.52 19.49 44.32
CA ALA A 26 7.49 18.20 43.65
C ALA A 26 6.06 17.61 43.54
N LEU A 27 5.25 17.75 44.56
CA LEU A 27 3.83 17.33 44.49
C LEU A 27 2.99 18.20 43.54
N THR A 28 3.27 19.49 43.41
CA THR A 28 2.58 20.37 42.44
C THR A 28 3.06 20.13 41.01
N LEU A 29 4.33 19.75 40.80
CA LEU A 29 4.83 19.35 39.51
C LEU A 29 4.31 17.97 39.06
N LEU A 30 4.11 17.01 39.99
CA LEU A 30 3.44 15.74 39.66
C LEU A 30 1.94 15.92 39.38
N ALA A 31 1.28 16.90 39.99
CA ALA A 31 -0.14 17.19 39.73
C ALA A 31 -0.33 17.98 38.43
N ALA A 32 0.76 18.61 37.88
CA ALA A 32 0.78 19.30 36.60
C ALA A 32 1.18 18.39 35.41
N VAL A 33 1.61 17.14 35.64
CA VAL A 33 1.52 16.08 34.64
C VAL A 33 0.04 15.75 34.52
N GLY A 34 -0.66 16.58 33.74
CA GLY A 34 -2.05 16.38 33.46
C GLY A 34 -2.24 14.92 33.05
N THR A 35 -3.03 14.21 33.79
CA THR A 35 -3.69 13.01 33.30
C THR A 35 -4.40 13.49 32.03
N HIS A 36 -3.74 13.34 30.86
CA HIS A 36 -4.50 13.31 29.63
C HIS A 36 -5.47 12.16 29.85
N ALA A 37 -6.70 12.48 30.23
CA ALA A 37 -7.76 11.50 30.22
C ALA A 37 -7.65 10.83 28.85
N ALA A 38 -7.40 9.52 28.82
CA ALA A 38 -7.34 8.79 27.57
C ALA A 38 -8.64 9.17 26.85
N ARG A 39 -8.49 9.87 25.72
CA ARG A 39 -9.64 10.29 24.92
C ARG A 39 -10.38 9.02 24.55
N ALA A 40 -11.69 9.01 24.71
CA ALA A 40 -12.47 7.86 24.30
C ALA A 40 -12.17 7.58 22.83
N GLU A 41 -11.73 6.37 22.51
CA GLU A 41 -11.46 5.88 21.17
C GLU A 41 -12.59 4.93 20.78
N GLY A 42 -13.07 5.01 19.55
CA GLY A 42 -14.13 4.15 19.07
C GLY A 42 -14.92 4.74 17.90
N PRO A 43 -16.11 4.20 17.60
CA PRO A 43 -16.92 4.65 16.50
C PRO A 43 -17.22 6.15 16.52
N GLY A 44 -16.55 6.90 15.63
CA GLY A 44 -16.74 8.35 15.47
C GLY A 44 -16.02 9.25 16.47
N GLU A 45 -15.28 8.70 17.44
CA GLU A 45 -14.59 9.45 18.51
C GLU A 45 -13.10 9.10 18.55
N GLY A 46 -12.25 10.09 18.85
CA GLY A 46 -10.80 9.92 18.95
C GLY A 46 -10.06 10.35 17.70
N THR A 47 -8.80 9.93 17.60
CA THR A 47 -7.94 10.20 16.45
C THR A 47 -8.53 9.55 15.19
N PRO A 48 -8.64 10.26 14.06
CA PRO A 48 -9.13 9.67 12.81
C PRO A 48 -8.13 8.64 12.26
N TRP A 49 -8.65 7.55 11.71
CA TRP A 49 -7.87 6.47 11.09
C TRP A 49 -8.24 6.25 9.62
N VAL A 50 -7.22 5.94 8.81
CA VAL A 50 -7.36 5.34 7.49
C VAL A 50 -6.98 3.87 7.63
N VAL A 51 -7.85 2.96 7.19
CA VAL A 51 -7.62 1.51 7.28
C VAL A 51 -7.69 0.90 5.89
N THR A 52 -6.56 0.42 5.36
CA THR A 52 -6.50 -0.19 4.03
C THR A 52 -6.76 -1.67 4.07
N LEU A 53 -7.49 -2.16 3.06
CA LEU A 53 -7.79 -3.58 2.84
C LEU A 53 -7.59 -3.94 1.37
N GLY A 54 -7.24 -5.17 1.12
CA GLY A 54 -7.10 -5.66 -0.25
C GLY A 54 -5.91 -6.55 -0.46
N ASP A 55 -5.34 -6.44 -1.66
CA ASP A 55 -4.25 -7.28 -2.13
C ASP A 55 -2.87 -6.57 -2.09
N SER A 56 -1.93 -7.07 -2.89
CA SER A 56 -0.55 -6.59 -2.94
C SER A 56 -0.39 -5.13 -3.33
N TYR A 57 -1.25 -4.60 -4.20
CA TYR A 57 -1.11 -3.23 -4.69
C TYR A 57 -1.34 -2.20 -3.58
N ILE A 58 -2.19 -2.51 -2.61
CA ILE A 58 -2.48 -1.63 -1.47
C ILE A 58 -1.75 -2.06 -0.19
N SER A 59 -1.26 -3.32 -0.10
CA SER A 59 -0.46 -3.76 1.04
C SER A 59 0.90 -3.05 1.12
N GLY A 60 1.41 -2.60 -0.02
CA GLY A 60 2.73 -2.00 -0.13
C GLY A 60 3.80 -2.99 -0.60
N GLU A 61 3.39 -4.09 -1.28
CA GLU A 61 4.33 -5.01 -1.95
C GLU A 61 5.30 -4.21 -2.82
N ALA A 62 6.59 -4.60 -2.82
CA ALA A 62 7.70 -3.88 -3.45
C ALA A 62 7.98 -2.46 -2.91
N GLY A 63 7.23 -2.01 -1.92
CA GLY A 63 7.39 -0.69 -1.32
C GLY A 63 8.71 -0.45 -0.57
N ARG A 64 9.57 -1.46 -0.46
CA ARG A 64 10.95 -1.35 0.02
C ARG A 64 11.84 -0.57 -0.96
N TRP A 65 11.63 -0.74 -2.28
CA TRP A 65 12.56 -0.37 -3.33
C TRP A 65 12.15 0.93 -4.02
N ALA A 66 13.07 1.89 -4.16
CA ALA A 66 12.82 3.19 -4.79
C ALA A 66 13.48 3.27 -6.19
N GLY A 67 12.80 2.73 -7.19
CA GLY A 67 13.29 2.58 -8.56
C GLY A 67 13.85 1.17 -8.82
N ASN A 68 14.49 1.01 -9.96
CA ASN A 68 15.11 -0.24 -10.40
C ASN A 68 16.60 -0.04 -10.71
N THR A 69 17.41 -1.11 -10.53
CA THR A 69 18.83 -1.13 -10.88
C THR A 69 19.32 -2.56 -11.07
N ASN A 70 20.27 -2.78 -11.97
CA ASN A 70 21.00 -4.04 -12.12
C ASN A 70 22.37 -4.02 -11.41
N GLU A 71 22.68 -2.90 -10.75
CA GLU A 71 23.91 -2.74 -9.98
C GLU A 71 23.67 -3.20 -8.52
N SER A 72 23.84 -2.34 -7.55
CA SER A 72 23.66 -2.69 -6.14
C SER A 72 22.24 -2.38 -5.65
N SER A 73 21.58 -3.36 -5.01
CA SER A 73 20.28 -3.15 -4.35
C SER A 73 20.29 -2.01 -3.32
N SER A 74 21.45 -1.71 -2.72
CA SER A 74 21.62 -0.59 -1.80
C SER A 74 21.35 0.77 -2.45
N TRP A 75 21.39 0.88 -3.78
CA TRP A 75 21.08 2.12 -4.50
C TRP A 75 19.60 2.47 -4.45
N ILE A 76 18.74 1.46 -4.32
CA ILE A 76 17.28 1.58 -4.35
C ILE A 76 16.61 1.17 -3.04
N ASP A 77 17.33 0.63 -2.05
CA ASP A 77 16.77 0.20 -0.78
C ASP A 77 16.37 1.42 0.08
N ALA A 78 15.10 1.77 0.06
CA ALA A 78 14.57 2.94 0.76
C ALA A 78 14.19 2.66 2.21
N LEU A 79 13.69 1.46 2.51
CA LEU A 79 13.15 1.10 3.83
C LEU A 79 13.99 0.05 4.57
N GLY A 80 14.95 -0.60 3.91
CA GLY A 80 15.79 -1.63 4.52
C GLY A 80 15.07 -2.97 4.70
N GLU A 81 15.77 -3.90 5.37
CA GLU A 81 15.30 -5.28 5.56
C GLU A 81 14.00 -5.41 6.36
N LYS A 82 13.63 -4.37 7.11
CA LYS A 82 12.43 -4.33 7.95
C LYS A 82 11.24 -3.64 7.29
N ALA A 83 11.27 -3.48 5.97
CA ALA A 83 10.24 -2.78 5.21
C ALA A 83 8.83 -3.32 5.44
N TYR A 84 8.72 -4.61 5.72
CA TYR A 84 7.46 -5.34 5.91
C TYR A 84 7.21 -5.81 7.35
N ASP A 85 8.10 -5.48 8.29
CA ASP A 85 7.94 -5.81 9.72
C ASP A 85 6.82 -4.95 10.33
N ASP A 86 5.58 -5.47 10.32
CA ASP A 86 4.37 -4.76 10.73
C ASP A 86 3.91 -5.09 12.17
N ASN A 87 4.63 -5.96 12.89
CA ASN A 87 4.34 -6.19 14.29
C ASN A 87 4.74 -4.99 15.17
N ALA A 88 4.20 -4.91 16.38
CA ALA A 88 4.44 -3.80 17.31
C ALA A 88 5.92 -3.55 17.64
N GLY A 89 6.78 -4.54 17.45
CA GLY A 89 8.23 -4.45 17.68
C GLY A 89 9.05 -4.16 16.41
N HIS A 90 8.44 -4.11 15.25
CA HIS A 90 9.10 -4.02 13.94
C HIS A 90 10.24 -5.05 13.78
N THR A 91 9.91 -6.32 14.06
CA THR A 91 10.86 -7.44 14.05
C THR A 91 10.39 -8.62 13.19
N ALA A 92 9.16 -8.62 12.72
CA ALA A 92 8.58 -9.63 11.86
C ALA A 92 7.25 -9.14 11.26
N GLU A 93 6.81 -9.79 10.20
CA GLU A 93 5.46 -9.67 9.69
C GLU A 93 4.46 -10.34 10.65
N LEU A 94 3.30 -9.71 10.88
CA LEU A 94 2.20 -10.32 11.63
C LEU A 94 1.62 -11.52 10.88
N ILE A 95 1.53 -11.44 9.57
CA ILE A 95 1.11 -12.53 8.69
C ILE A 95 2.19 -12.66 7.61
N PRO A 96 3.01 -13.72 7.65
CA PRO A 96 4.12 -13.89 6.72
C PRO A 96 3.69 -13.84 5.24
N GLY A 97 4.38 -13.03 4.46
CA GLY A 97 4.12 -12.84 3.03
C GLY A 97 2.92 -11.94 2.73
N CYS A 98 2.39 -11.18 3.71
CA CYS A 98 1.44 -10.10 3.42
C CYS A 98 2.13 -8.81 2.95
N HIS A 99 3.39 -8.63 3.24
CA HIS A 99 4.24 -7.51 2.82
C HIS A 99 3.58 -6.13 3.03
N ARG A 100 3.16 -5.86 4.26
CA ARG A 100 2.56 -4.59 4.67
C ARG A 100 3.64 -3.55 4.89
N SER A 101 3.95 -2.80 3.84
CA SER A 101 5.03 -1.82 3.87
C SER A 101 4.66 -0.53 4.60
N GLN A 102 5.65 0.09 5.24
CA GLN A 102 5.53 1.44 5.80
C GLN A 102 5.33 2.53 4.73
N SER A 103 5.62 2.24 3.45
CA SER A 103 5.33 3.14 2.32
C SER A 103 3.88 3.06 1.83
N ALA A 104 3.07 2.09 2.31
CA ALA A 104 1.71 1.85 1.86
C ALA A 104 0.75 3.04 2.06
N GLU A 105 -0.38 2.98 1.39
CA GLU A 105 -1.37 4.04 1.27
C GLU A 105 -2.09 4.40 2.59
N ALA A 106 -2.08 3.51 3.59
CA ALA A 106 -2.73 3.75 4.88
C ALA A 106 -2.16 4.97 5.62
N TYR A 107 -0.88 5.26 5.45
CA TYR A 107 -0.12 6.17 6.32
C TYR A 107 -0.09 7.60 5.78
N ILE A 108 -1.26 8.24 5.65
CA ILE A 108 -1.41 9.59 5.07
C ILE A 108 -0.87 10.73 5.95
N GLY A 109 -0.60 10.48 7.22
CA GLY A 109 -0.09 11.50 8.15
C GLY A 109 -1.07 12.64 8.45
N GLY A 110 -0.52 13.83 8.77
CA GLY A 110 -1.38 15.02 8.98
C GLY A 110 -2.32 14.95 10.18
N GLY A 111 -2.00 14.16 11.22
CA GLY A 111 -2.86 13.94 12.38
C GLY A 111 -3.91 12.85 12.15
N VAL A 112 -3.76 12.06 11.12
CA VAL A 112 -4.55 10.86 10.82
C VAL A 112 -3.64 9.66 10.96
N ASP A 113 -4.04 8.69 11.75
CA ASP A 113 -3.32 7.43 11.91
C ASP A 113 -3.71 6.43 10.81
N GLY A 114 -2.83 5.47 10.55
CA GLY A 114 -3.01 4.47 9.50
C GLY A 114 -2.91 3.05 10.01
N GLU A 115 -3.78 2.16 9.52
CA GLU A 115 -3.70 0.72 9.73
C GLU A 115 -3.76 0.01 8.38
N ASN A 116 -2.82 -0.90 8.15
CA ASN A 116 -2.77 -1.67 6.92
C ASN A 116 -3.14 -3.13 7.18
N LEU A 117 -4.35 -3.52 6.82
CA LEU A 117 -4.86 -4.89 6.95
C LEU A 117 -4.79 -5.69 5.65
N ALA A 118 -4.36 -5.07 4.55
CA ALA A 118 -4.21 -5.71 3.25
C ALA A 118 -3.17 -6.84 3.28
N CYS A 119 -3.19 -7.71 2.29
CA CYS A 119 -2.23 -8.81 2.19
C CYS A 119 -1.88 -9.10 0.74
N SER A 120 -0.59 -9.17 0.44
CA SER A 120 -0.13 -9.59 -0.88
C SER A 120 -0.66 -10.97 -1.26
N GLY A 121 -1.14 -11.12 -2.48
CA GLY A 121 -1.78 -12.34 -2.98
C GLY A 121 -3.23 -12.53 -2.55
N ALA A 122 -3.82 -11.62 -1.74
CA ALA A 122 -5.19 -11.78 -1.28
C ALA A 122 -6.21 -11.79 -2.42
N GLU A 123 -7.18 -12.67 -2.31
CA GLU A 123 -8.41 -12.70 -3.10
C GLU A 123 -9.60 -12.20 -2.26
N THR A 124 -10.78 -12.20 -2.83
CA THR A 124 -12.02 -11.82 -2.12
C THR A 124 -12.36 -12.73 -0.96
N SER A 125 -11.86 -13.98 -0.98
CA SER A 125 -12.03 -14.99 0.08
C SER A 125 -10.68 -15.43 0.61
N SER A 126 -10.60 -15.73 1.91
CA SER A 126 -9.40 -16.27 2.55
C SER A 126 -9.07 -17.68 2.07
N PHE A 127 -7.80 -17.98 1.88
CA PHE A 127 -7.31 -19.29 1.47
C PHE A 127 -5.91 -19.56 2.03
N THR A 128 -5.37 -20.75 1.78
CA THR A 128 -3.99 -21.11 2.10
C THR A 128 -3.32 -21.62 0.85
N GLU A 129 -2.18 -21.07 0.51
CA GLU A 129 -1.34 -21.45 -0.61
C GLU A 129 0.07 -21.74 -0.11
N GLU A 130 0.67 -22.87 -0.48
CA GLU A 130 2.01 -23.27 -0.06
C GLU A 130 2.27 -23.10 1.45
N GLU A 131 1.30 -23.51 2.27
CA GLU A 131 1.30 -23.38 3.73
C GLU A 131 1.22 -21.91 4.24
N LYS A 132 1.14 -20.91 3.38
CA LYS A 132 0.96 -19.51 3.74
C LYS A 132 -0.52 -19.16 3.72
N PHE A 133 -1.01 -18.63 4.82
CA PHE A 133 -2.39 -18.13 4.89
C PHE A 133 -2.49 -16.76 4.21
N LYS A 134 -3.46 -16.61 3.31
CA LYS A 134 -3.79 -15.37 2.62
C LYS A 134 -5.18 -14.89 3.07
N PRO A 135 -5.26 -13.88 3.95
CA PRO A 135 -6.54 -13.33 4.39
C PRO A 135 -7.23 -12.57 3.26
N GLY A 136 -8.42 -13.03 2.85
CA GLY A 136 -9.30 -12.32 1.93
C GLY A 136 -10.19 -11.29 2.64
N LEU A 137 -11.03 -10.58 1.87
CA LEU A 137 -11.99 -9.61 2.41
C LEU A 137 -13.26 -10.32 2.92
N ASP A 138 -13.10 -11.28 3.80
CA ASP A 138 -14.17 -12.08 4.38
C ASP A 138 -14.11 -12.12 5.92
N PHE A 139 -15.05 -12.86 6.52
CA PHE A 139 -15.12 -13.11 7.96
C PHE A 139 -14.51 -14.48 8.32
N TYR A 140 -13.49 -14.94 7.59
CA TYR A 140 -12.80 -16.17 7.95
C TYR A 140 -12.31 -16.11 9.40
N ASN A 141 -12.51 -17.20 10.14
CA ASN A 141 -12.07 -17.33 11.54
C ASN A 141 -11.86 -18.81 11.86
N SER A 142 -10.68 -19.33 11.55
CA SER A 142 -10.34 -20.72 11.85
C SER A 142 -8.82 -20.89 11.99
N GLY A 143 -8.40 -21.84 12.82
CA GLY A 143 -6.98 -22.18 12.99
C GLY A 143 -6.10 -21.04 13.54
N GLY A 144 -6.68 -20.03 14.17
CA GLY A 144 -5.95 -18.84 14.62
C GLY A 144 -5.76 -17.77 13.53
N HIS A 145 -6.33 -17.98 12.35
CA HIS A 145 -6.28 -17.04 11.23
C HIS A 145 -7.62 -16.32 11.04
N GLU A 146 -7.56 -15.08 10.57
CA GLU A 146 -8.72 -14.21 10.37
C GLU A 146 -8.68 -13.55 8.99
N GLY A 147 -9.85 -13.42 8.36
CA GLY A 147 -10.02 -12.63 7.16
C GLY A 147 -10.02 -11.13 7.45
N GLN A 148 -9.72 -10.32 6.45
CA GLN A 148 -9.55 -8.87 6.60
C GLN A 148 -10.82 -8.16 7.09
N ALA A 149 -12.02 -8.63 6.72
CA ALA A 149 -13.26 -8.05 7.22
C ALA A 149 -13.43 -8.27 8.74
N LEU A 150 -13.04 -9.43 9.25
CA LEU A 150 -13.05 -9.69 10.69
C LEU A 150 -11.99 -8.88 11.44
N MET A 151 -10.78 -8.72 10.84
CA MET A 151 -9.73 -7.86 11.39
C MET A 151 -10.22 -6.41 11.47
N LEU A 152 -10.84 -5.89 10.40
CA LEU A 152 -11.43 -4.54 10.39
C LEU A 152 -12.52 -4.39 11.46
N GLU A 153 -13.43 -5.36 11.62
CA GLU A 153 -14.46 -5.31 12.66
C GLU A 153 -13.85 -5.15 14.05
N LYS A 154 -12.81 -5.92 14.33
CA LYS A 154 -12.14 -5.87 15.63
C LYS A 154 -11.44 -4.54 15.86
N PHE A 155 -10.72 -4.06 14.88
CA PHE A 155 -10.01 -2.78 14.90
C PHE A 155 -10.96 -1.60 15.10
N ALA A 156 -12.02 -1.55 14.29
CA ALA A 156 -12.96 -0.44 14.28
C ALA A 156 -13.78 -0.30 15.58
N LYS A 157 -13.91 -1.35 16.39
CA LYS A 157 -14.59 -1.27 17.72
C LYS A 157 -13.91 -0.28 18.67
N THR A 158 -12.63 -0.06 18.52
CA THR A 158 -11.80 0.74 19.44
C THR A 158 -11.08 1.92 18.77
N HIS A 159 -11.29 2.16 17.47
CA HIS A 159 -10.63 3.22 16.73
C HIS A 159 -11.63 4.03 15.90
N ASN A 160 -11.35 5.32 15.68
CA ASN A 160 -12.20 6.22 14.91
C ASN A 160 -11.89 6.13 13.40
N VAL A 161 -12.34 5.06 12.76
CA VAL A 161 -12.12 4.83 11.32
C VAL A 161 -12.93 5.83 10.48
N LYS A 162 -12.28 6.60 9.63
CA LYS A 162 -12.91 7.61 8.75
C LYS A 162 -12.90 7.24 7.28
N LEU A 163 -11.87 6.54 6.84
CA LEU A 163 -11.71 6.14 5.45
C LEU A 163 -11.23 4.69 5.39
N VAL A 164 -11.84 3.91 4.52
CA VAL A 164 -11.47 2.51 4.25
C VAL A 164 -11.18 2.37 2.77
N PRO A 165 -9.93 2.60 2.32
CA PRO A 165 -9.50 2.29 0.96
C PRO A 165 -9.47 0.79 0.72
N ILE A 166 -9.95 0.36 -0.46
CA ILE A 166 -9.99 -1.05 -0.87
C ILE A 166 -9.42 -1.18 -2.28
N SER A 167 -8.46 -2.11 -2.45
CA SER A 167 -7.98 -2.60 -3.74
C SER A 167 -8.03 -4.10 -3.73
N ILE A 168 -8.96 -4.72 -4.46
CA ILE A 168 -9.18 -6.17 -4.45
C ILE A 168 -9.77 -6.66 -5.76
N GLY A 169 -9.38 -7.84 -6.17
CA GLY A 169 -9.92 -8.55 -7.32
C GLY A 169 -8.89 -8.93 -8.37
N GLY A 170 -7.72 -8.27 -8.42
CA GLY A 170 -6.67 -8.62 -9.39
C GLY A 170 -6.28 -10.10 -9.31
N ASN A 171 -6.07 -10.64 -8.12
CA ASN A 171 -5.72 -12.04 -7.92
C ASN A 171 -6.87 -13.01 -8.25
N ASN A 172 -8.13 -12.58 -8.11
CA ASN A 172 -9.28 -13.37 -8.58
C ASN A 172 -9.26 -13.60 -10.10
N PHE A 173 -8.60 -12.71 -10.87
CA PHE A 173 -8.37 -12.84 -12.31
C PHE A 173 -7.01 -13.51 -12.63
N LYS A 174 -6.35 -14.11 -11.63
CA LYS A 174 -5.09 -14.83 -11.81
C LYS A 174 -3.95 -13.97 -12.37
N PHE A 175 -3.87 -12.72 -11.91
CA PHE A 175 -2.92 -11.74 -12.45
C PHE A 175 -1.46 -12.23 -12.43
N ALA A 176 -1.01 -12.87 -11.34
CA ALA A 176 0.36 -13.37 -11.24
C ALA A 176 0.64 -14.49 -12.26
N GLU A 177 -0.30 -15.41 -12.46
CA GLU A 177 -0.20 -16.51 -13.43
C GLU A 177 -0.16 -15.97 -14.86
N VAL A 178 -0.99 -14.95 -15.18
CA VAL A 178 -0.97 -14.28 -16.48
C VAL A 178 0.40 -13.65 -16.75
N VAL A 179 0.97 -12.94 -15.78
CA VAL A 179 2.30 -12.33 -15.92
C VAL A 179 3.37 -13.39 -16.13
N GLN A 180 3.33 -14.47 -15.35
CA GLN A 180 4.28 -15.58 -15.48
C GLN A 180 4.21 -16.18 -16.89
N THR A 181 3.02 -16.53 -17.38
CA THR A 181 2.83 -17.07 -18.74
C THR A 181 3.42 -16.12 -19.79
N CYS A 182 3.12 -14.83 -19.70
CA CYS A 182 3.61 -13.86 -20.67
C CYS A 182 5.15 -13.73 -20.69
N VAL A 183 5.81 -13.84 -19.53
CA VAL A 183 7.28 -13.82 -19.44
C VAL A 183 7.87 -15.12 -19.98
N GLU A 184 7.27 -16.26 -19.68
CA GLU A 184 7.69 -17.55 -20.21
C GLU A 184 7.58 -17.59 -21.73
N ASP A 185 6.47 -17.15 -22.30
CA ASP A 185 6.27 -17.08 -23.76
C ASP A 185 7.29 -16.15 -24.43
N PHE A 186 7.59 -15.01 -23.81
CA PHE A 186 8.63 -14.12 -24.31
C PHE A 186 10.02 -14.76 -24.30
N LEU A 187 10.36 -15.53 -23.26
CA LEU A 187 11.68 -16.14 -23.11
C LEU A 187 11.87 -17.39 -23.97
N PHE A 188 10.81 -18.18 -24.17
CA PHE A 188 10.89 -19.49 -24.80
C PHE A 188 10.42 -19.54 -26.24
N SER A 189 9.78 -18.48 -26.76
CA SER A 189 9.42 -18.39 -28.17
C SER A 189 10.38 -17.46 -28.96
N PRO A 190 10.73 -17.83 -30.19
CA PRO A 190 11.64 -17.02 -31.00
C PRO A 190 10.89 -15.83 -31.62
N GLU A 191 11.57 -14.69 -31.83
CA GLU A 191 11.02 -13.46 -32.42
C GLU A 191 10.30 -13.68 -33.77
N TRP A 192 10.77 -14.61 -34.56
CA TRP A 192 10.17 -14.92 -35.87
C TRP A 192 8.95 -15.85 -35.78
N TRP A 193 8.68 -16.40 -34.59
CA TRP A 193 7.47 -17.17 -34.25
C TRP A 193 7.15 -16.95 -32.78
N PRO A 194 6.69 -15.76 -32.44
CA PRO A 194 6.36 -15.46 -31.05
C PRO A 194 5.14 -16.24 -30.59
N ASP A 195 5.17 -16.73 -29.38
CA ASP A 195 4.01 -17.22 -28.64
C ASP A 195 3.44 -16.07 -27.84
N TYR A 196 2.13 -15.90 -27.83
CA TYR A 196 1.47 -14.78 -27.17
C TYR A 196 0.59 -15.28 -26.02
N CYS A 197 0.94 -14.91 -24.81
CA CYS A 197 0.17 -15.29 -23.63
C CYS A 197 -1.29 -14.83 -23.70
N SER A 198 -1.54 -13.71 -24.36
CA SER A 198 -2.90 -13.19 -24.57
C SER A 198 -3.78 -14.09 -25.45
N GLU A 199 -3.19 -15.02 -26.19
CA GLU A 199 -3.89 -16.02 -27.01
C GLU A 199 -3.99 -17.39 -26.34
N GLU A 200 -3.33 -17.59 -25.19
CA GLU A 200 -3.40 -18.80 -24.39
C GLU A 200 -4.82 -19.02 -23.82
N GLU A 201 -5.36 -20.25 -23.96
CA GLU A 201 -6.68 -20.59 -23.46
C GLU A 201 -6.81 -20.34 -21.95
N SER A 202 -5.78 -20.69 -21.19
CA SER A 202 -5.68 -20.47 -19.74
C SER A 202 -5.78 -19.00 -19.35
N VAL A 203 -5.19 -18.10 -20.13
CA VAL A 203 -5.25 -16.64 -19.94
C VAL A 203 -6.60 -16.11 -20.40
N MET A 204 -7.08 -16.49 -21.58
CA MET A 204 -8.36 -16.03 -22.13
C MET A 204 -9.54 -16.43 -21.25
N GLU A 205 -9.52 -17.63 -20.63
CA GLU A 205 -10.58 -18.08 -19.73
C GLU A 205 -10.76 -17.15 -18.52
N ASN A 206 -9.66 -16.59 -17.98
CA ASN A 206 -9.73 -15.64 -16.87
C ASN A 206 -10.54 -14.38 -17.22
N PHE A 207 -10.57 -14.00 -18.49
CA PHE A 207 -11.29 -12.82 -18.99
C PHE A 207 -12.59 -13.18 -19.74
N SER A 208 -13.03 -14.45 -19.70
CA SER A 208 -14.31 -14.87 -20.26
C SER A 208 -15.48 -14.16 -19.56
N ALA A 209 -16.57 -13.92 -20.27
CA ALA A 209 -17.75 -13.23 -19.73
C ALA A 209 -18.31 -13.94 -18.48
N GLY A 210 -18.24 -15.28 -18.43
CA GLY A 210 -18.67 -16.10 -17.29
C GLY A 210 -17.81 -15.85 -16.07
N ASN A 211 -16.48 -15.90 -16.22
CA ASN A 211 -15.54 -15.63 -15.12
C ASN A 211 -15.63 -14.17 -14.66
N VAL A 212 -15.66 -13.21 -15.57
CA VAL A 212 -15.82 -11.78 -15.23
C VAL A 212 -17.05 -11.54 -14.37
N SER A 213 -18.20 -12.14 -14.73
CA SER A 213 -19.43 -12.04 -13.93
C SER A 213 -19.27 -12.65 -12.54
N THR A 214 -18.58 -13.79 -12.44
CA THR A 214 -18.30 -14.47 -11.17
C THR A 214 -17.40 -13.60 -10.28
N GLN A 215 -16.31 -13.07 -10.81
CA GLN A 215 -15.38 -12.25 -10.04
C GLN A 215 -16.00 -10.89 -9.66
N GLN A 216 -16.79 -10.27 -10.53
CA GLN A 216 -17.56 -9.06 -10.19
C GLN A 216 -18.48 -9.31 -8.98
N ALA A 217 -19.18 -10.43 -8.95
CA ALA A 217 -20.05 -10.80 -7.83
C ALA A 217 -19.25 -11.05 -6.55
N ALA A 218 -18.07 -11.69 -6.64
CA ALA A 218 -17.17 -11.93 -5.52
C ALA A 218 -16.62 -10.60 -4.94
N ILE A 219 -16.16 -9.68 -5.79
CA ILE A 219 -15.69 -8.35 -5.40
C ILE A 219 -16.81 -7.56 -4.72
N LYS A 220 -18.03 -7.59 -5.25
CA LYS A 220 -19.19 -6.97 -4.59
C LYS A 220 -19.43 -7.55 -3.20
N GLY A 221 -19.35 -8.87 -3.06
CA GLY A 221 -19.46 -9.56 -1.77
C GLY A 221 -18.41 -9.07 -0.76
N ALA A 222 -17.17 -8.93 -1.21
CA ALA A 222 -16.06 -8.40 -0.40
C ALA A 222 -16.32 -6.95 0.07
N ILE A 223 -16.79 -6.07 -0.82
CA ILE A 223 -17.16 -4.68 -0.47
C ILE A 223 -18.30 -4.67 0.56
N LEU A 224 -19.30 -5.53 0.42
CA LEU A 224 -20.40 -5.65 1.38
C LEU A 224 -19.93 -6.21 2.73
N ASN A 225 -18.93 -7.10 2.76
CA ASN A 225 -18.31 -7.57 3.99
C ASN A 225 -17.64 -6.44 4.75
N VAL A 226 -16.97 -5.49 4.08
CA VAL A 226 -16.40 -4.31 4.72
C VAL A 226 -17.48 -3.44 5.36
N ALA A 227 -18.58 -3.17 4.66
CA ALA A 227 -19.70 -2.42 5.22
C ALA A 227 -20.33 -3.15 6.43
N LYS A 228 -20.44 -4.49 6.37
CA LYS A 228 -20.90 -5.31 7.47
C LYS A 228 -19.97 -5.27 8.68
N ALA A 229 -18.65 -5.34 8.45
CA ALA A 229 -17.64 -5.24 9.52
C ALA A 229 -17.77 -3.91 10.28
N MET A 230 -17.88 -2.79 9.56
CA MET A 230 -18.08 -1.48 10.16
C MET A 230 -19.39 -1.38 10.93
N SER A 231 -20.49 -1.93 10.38
CA SER A 231 -21.77 -2.00 11.08
C SER A 231 -21.69 -2.83 12.36
N ASN A 232 -21.05 -3.99 12.34
CA ASN A 232 -20.82 -4.86 13.49
C ASN A 232 -19.95 -4.16 14.56
N ALA A 233 -19.04 -3.28 14.14
CA ALA A 233 -18.22 -2.46 15.03
C ALA A 233 -18.99 -1.27 15.63
N GLY A 234 -20.25 -1.03 15.24
CA GLY A 234 -21.08 0.02 15.78
C GLY A 234 -21.12 1.32 14.96
N TYR A 235 -20.60 1.33 13.72
CA TYR A 235 -20.64 2.48 12.82
C TYR A 235 -21.94 2.58 12.07
N THR A 236 -22.40 3.81 11.87
CA THR A 236 -23.40 4.16 10.86
C THR A 236 -22.71 4.55 9.57
N SER A 237 -23.40 4.45 8.43
CA SER A 237 -22.86 4.83 7.11
C SER A 237 -22.49 6.32 6.97
N THR A 238 -22.83 7.16 7.91
CA THR A 238 -22.46 8.59 7.92
C THR A 238 -21.14 8.88 8.63
N GLN A 239 -20.55 7.90 9.31
CA GLN A 239 -19.36 8.10 10.15
C GLN A 239 -18.06 7.74 9.46
N TYR A 240 -18.12 7.00 8.34
CA TYR A 240 -16.96 6.56 7.55
C TYR A 240 -17.28 6.53 6.06
N THR A 241 -16.25 6.43 5.24
CA THR A 241 -16.35 6.25 3.78
C THR A 241 -15.55 5.03 3.34
N ILE A 242 -16.12 4.21 2.46
CA ILE A 242 -15.42 3.18 1.71
C ILE A 242 -14.92 3.83 0.42
N LEU A 243 -13.62 3.66 0.11
CA LEU A 243 -13.00 4.17 -1.12
C LEU A 243 -12.50 2.98 -1.94
N VAL A 244 -13.24 2.60 -2.98
CA VAL A 244 -12.84 1.51 -3.88
C VAL A 244 -11.96 2.07 -4.98
N GLN A 245 -10.74 1.54 -5.10
CA GLN A 245 -9.82 1.88 -6.19
C GLN A 245 -9.66 0.70 -7.16
N ASN A 246 -9.45 1.01 -8.45
CA ASN A 246 -9.05 0.07 -9.48
C ASN A 246 -7.53 -0.12 -9.50
N TYR A 247 -6.96 -0.64 -10.58
CA TYR A 247 -5.54 -0.92 -10.72
C TYR A 247 -4.86 0.04 -11.71
N PRO A 248 -3.66 0.55 -11.38
CA PRO A 248 -2.84 1.29 -12.33
C PRO A 248 -2.18 0.32 -13.30
N SER A 249 -2.02 0.75 -14.57
CA SER A 249 -1.26 -0.04 -15.54
C SER A 249 0.22 -0.09 -15.15
N PRO A 250 0.82 -1.28 -14.95
CA PRO A 250 2.22 -1.41 -14.57
C PRO A 250 3.20 -1.27 -15.75
N ILE A 251 2.73 -1.44 -16.99
CA ILE A 251 3.54 -1.48 -18.21
C ILE A 251 2.97 -0.54 -19.28
N PRO A 252 3.81 0.01 -20.18
CA PRO A 252 3.31 0.76 -21.34
C PRO A 252 2.70 -0.15 -22.39
N ASN A 253 2.01 0.43 -23.38
CA ASN A 253 1.73 -0.27 -24.63
C ASN A 253 3.03 -0.65 -25.35
N GLY A 254 2.96 -1.63 -26.24
CA GLY A 254 4.12 -2.20 -26.92
C GLY A 254 5.11 -1.20 -27.48
N GLU A 255 4.61 -0.15 -28.15
CA GLU A 255 5.45 0.93 -28.69
C GLU A 255 6.02 1.88 -27.62
N GLY A 256 5.51 1.82 -26.39
CA GLY A 256 5.96 2.62 -25.26
C GLY A 256 7.20 2.07 -24.56
N PHE A 257 7.58 0.82 -24.79
CA PHE A 257 8.77 0.23 -24.19
C PHE A 257 10.06 0.90 -24.73
N ARG A 258 11.02 1.19 -23.82
CA ARG A 258 12.34 1.70 -24.21
C ARG A 258 13.26 0.62 -24.78
N TYR A 259 13.06 -0.64 -24.41
CA TYR A 259 13.80 -1.78 -24.96
C TYR A 259 13.04 -2.43 -26.11
N SER A 260 13.78 -2.83 -27.15
CA SER A 260 13.22 -3.60 -28.25
C SER A 260 12.71 -4.96 -27.74
N GLN A 261 11.64 -5.47 -28.35
CA GLN A 261 11.25 -6.87 -28.15
C GLN A 261 12.16 -7.86 -28.86
N LYS A 262 13.11 -7.37 -29.72
CA LYS A 262 14.09 -8.20 -30.38
C LYS A 262 15.22 -8.59 -29.45
N GLY A 263 15.53 -9.88 -29.43
CA GLY A 263 16.47 -10.44 -28.46
C GLY A 263 15.94 -10.37 -27.04
N TYR A 264 16.79 -10.64 -26.05
CA TYR A 264 16.38 -10.79 -24.66
C TYR A 264 16.66 -9.57 -23.77
N THR A 265 17.17 -8.46 -24.35
CA THR A 265 17.53 -7.24 -23.60
C THR A 265 16.35 -6.70 -22.77
N ARG A 266 15.12 -6.84 -23.29
CA ARG A 266 13.90 -6.42 -22.59
C ARG A 266 13.74 -7.15 -21.25
N GLN A 267 14.06 -8.44 -21.18
CA GLN A 267 14.04 -9.18 -19.93
C GLN A 267 15.37 -9.09 -19.16
N GLU A 268 16.50 -9.33 -19.84
CA GLU A 268 17.81 -9.43 -19.18
C GLU A 268 18.26 -8.12 -18.53
N VAL A 269 17.95 -6.97 -19.14
CA VAL A 269 18.29 -5.64 -18.64
C VAL A 269 17.09 -4.98 -17.98
N GLY A 270 15.96 -4.96 -18.69
CA GLY A 270 14.77 -4.23 -18.24
C GLY A 270 13.92 -4.95 -17.22
N GLY A 271 13.97 -6.29 -17.15
CA GLY A 271 13.06 -7.07 -16.33
C GLY A 271 11.59 -6.90 -16.73
N CYS A 272 11.32 -6.80 -18.03
CA CYS A 272 9.98 -6.58 -18.58
C CYS A 272 9.74 -7.40 -19.86
N GLY A 273 10.14 -8.67 -19.84
CA GLY A 273 10.06 -9.60 -20.97
C GLY A 273 8.64 -9.91 -21.37
N LEU A 274 8.06 -9.06 -22.20
CA LEU A 274 6.71 -9.17 -22.71
C LEU A 274 6.70 -8.81 -24.19
N TRP A 275 5.91 -9.51 -25.01
CA TRP A 275 5.71 -9.13 -26.40
C TRP A 275 4.91 -7.83 -26.50
N ASN A 276 5.13 -7.04 -27.54
CA ASN A 276 4.35 -5.82 -27.81
C ASN A 276 2.85 -6.13 -27.93
N HIS A 277 2.53 -7.27 -28.54
CA HIS A 277 1.15 -7.74 -28.68
C HIS A 277 0.49 -7.91 -27.31
N ASP A 278 1.12 -8.68 -26.40
CA ASP A 278 0.60 -8.94 -25.07
C ASP A 278 0.47 -7.68 -24.21
N ALA A 279 1.46 -6.78 -24.29
CA ALA A 279 1.39 -5.50 -23.61
C ALA A 279 0.24 -4.61 -24.11
N ASN A 280 -0.08 -4.67 -25.39
CA ASN A 280 -1.22 -3.98 -25.96
C ASN A 280 -2.54 -4.60 -25.48
N GLU A 281 -2.66 -5.95 -25.49
CA GLU A 281 -3.85 -6.64 -24.97
C GLU A 281 -4.03 -6.45 -23.47
N ALA A 282 -2.95 -6.46 -22.70
CA ALA A 282 -3.02 -6.16 -21.26
C ALA A 282 -3.62 -4.77 -21.00
N ASN A 283 -3.20 -3.76 -21.74
CA ASN A 283 -3.68 -2.38 -21.56
C ASN A 283 -5.02 -2.09 -22.25
N ALA A 284 -5.35 -2.77 -23.36
CA ALA A 284 -6.59 -2.51 -24.09
C ALA A 284 -7.78 -3.36 -23.58
N THR A 285 -7.50 -4.55 -23.06
CA THR A 285 -8.53 -5.56 -22.75
C THR A 285 -8.47 -6.05 -21.31
N MET A 286 -7.31 -6.59 -20.84
CA MET A 286 -7.24 -7.31 -19.56
C MET A 286 -7.44 -6.36 -18.37
N LEU A 287 -6.60 -5.33 -18.23
CA LEU A 287 -6.72 -4.34 -17.14
C LEU A 287 -8.06 -3.61 -17.16
N PRO A 288 -8.54 -3.08 -18.30
CA PRO A 288 -9.88 -2.49 -18.34
C PRO A 288 -11.00 -3.45 -17.95
N THR A 289 -10.87 -4.76 -18.21
CA THR A 289 -11.86 -5.75 -17.77
C THR A 289 -11.88 -5.89 -16.25
N ILE A 290 -10.71 -5.99 -15.61
CA ILE A 290 -10.60 -6.03 -14.15
C ILE A 290 -11.16 -4.73 -13.55
N ASP A 291 -10.72 -3.57 -14.03
CA ASP A 291 -11.14 -2.24 -13.56
C ASP A 291 -12.64 -2.04 -13.65
N ASN A 292 -13.24 -2.47 -14.78
CA ASN A 292 -14.68 -2.41 -14.97
C ASN A 292 -15.43 -3.35 -14.01
N ALA A 293 -14.89 -4.54 -13.75
CA ALA A 293 -15.49 -5.47 -12.78
C ALA A 293 -15.48 -4.89 -11.37
N VAL A 294 -14.37 -4.26 -10.96
CA VAL A 294 -14.22 -3.58 -9.66
C VAL A 294 -15.23 -2.44 -9.52
N PHE A 295 -15.31 -1.53 -10.51
CA PHE A 295 -16.22 -0.39 -10.41
C PHE A 295 -17.69 -0.77 -10.54
N LYS A 296 -18.04 -1.73 -11.37
CA LYS A 296 -19.41 -2.27 -11.44
C LYS A 296 -19.81 -2.96 -10.12
N ALA A 297 -18.90 -3.71 -9.51
CA ALA A 297 -19.13 -4.31 -8.20
C ALA A 297 -19.40 -3.23 -7.14
N ALA A 298 -18.63 -2.13 -7.15
CA ALA A 298 -18.81 -0.99 -6.27
C ALA A 298 -20.17 -0.30 -6.49
N GLU A 299 -20.57 -0.07 -7.74
CA GLU A 299 -21.87 0.49 -8.09
C GLU A 299 -23.03 -0.41 -7.64
N GLU A 300 -22.92 -1.72 -7.91
CA GLU A 300 -23.93 -2.71 -7.55
C GLU A 300 -24.05 -2.96 -6.04
N ALA A 301 -23.03 -2.61 -5.24
CA ALA A 301 -23.11 -2.68 -3.78
C ALA A 301 -24.12 -1.67 -3.20
N LYS A 302 -24.46 -0.60 -3.94
CA LYS A 302 -25.48 0.42 -3.59
C LYS A 302 -25.29 1.05 -2.21
N LEU A 303 -24.03 1.20 -1.77
CA LEU A 303 -23.70 1.81 -0.49
C LEU A 303 -23.64 3.34 -0.63
N THR A 304 -24.34 4.06 0.23
CA THR A 304 -24.43 5.54 0.17
C THR A 304 -23.14 6.25 0.55
N ASN A 305 -22.29 5.58 1.32
CA ASN A 305 -20.98 6.06 1.79
C ASN A 305 -19.79 5.46 1.02
N LEU A 306 -20.04 4.95 -0.20
CA LEU A 306 -18.98 4.47 -1.07
C LEU A 306 -18.59 5.56 -2.09
N LYS A 307 -17.29 5.68 -2.31
CA LYS A 307 -16.67 6.48 -3.36
C LYS A 307 -15.73 5.60 -4.18
N THR A 308 -15.46 5.99 -5.42
CA THR A 308 -14.48 5.31 -6.27
C THR A 308 -13.30 6.24 -6.56
N MET A 309 -12.10 5.66 -6.62
CA MET A 309 -10.87 6.34 -7.03
C MET A 309 -10.29 5.61 -8.24
N ASN A 310 -10.27 6.30 -9.37
CA ASN A 310 -9.66 5.76 -10.59
C ASN A 310 -8.16 6.09 -10.60
N ILE A 311 -7.33 5.06 -10.54
CA ILE A 311 -5.86 5.17 -10.57
C ILE A 311 -5.25 4.52 -11.81
N SER A 312 -6.05 4.11 -12.81
CA SER A 312 -5.57 3.41 -14.02
C SER A 312 -4.43 4.14 -14.74
N SER A 313 -4.40 5.47 -14.67
CA SER A 313 -3.37 6.32 -15.29
C SER A 313 -2.38 6.91 -14.29
N ALA A 314 -2.40 6.47 -13.03
CA ALA A 314 -1.58 7.06 -11.97
C ALA A 314 -0.06 6.94 -12.21
N PHE A 315 0.37 5.96 -12.99
CA PHE A 315 1.79 5.70 -13.27
C PHE A 315 2.22 6.01 -14.72
N ASN A 316 1.36 6.62 -15.51
CA ASN A 316 1.71 6.97 -16.90
C ASN A 316 2.97 7.85 -16.95
N GLY A 317 3.95 7.42 -17.74
CA GLY A 317 5.27 8.06 -17.83
C GLY A 317 6.28 7.57 -16.77
N ARG A 318 5.90 6.58 -15.93
CA ARG A 318 6.74 6.01 -14.85
C ARG A 318 6.65 4.49 -14.76
N ARG A 319 5.99 3.84 -15.71
CA ARG A 319 5.74 2.39 -15.73
C ARG A 319 7.04 1.61 -16.00
N LEU A 320 7.00 0.34 -15.74
CA LEU A 320 8.15 -0.55 -16.00
C LEU A 320 8.57 -0.49 -17.48
N CYS A 321 9.84 -0.28 -17.72
CA CYS A 321 10.46 -0.16 -19.05
C CYS A 321 9.85 0.92 -19.97
N GLU A 322 9.11 1.88 -19.44
CA GLU A 322 8.50 2.93 -20.24
C GLU A 322 9.56 3.91 -20.78
N LYS A 323 9.38 4.41 -22.00
CA LYS A 323 10.22 5.48 -22.56
C LYS A 323 10.13 6.74 -21.69
N GLY A 324 11.28 7.35 -21.41
CA GLY A 324 11.38 8.58 -20.62
C GLY A 324 11.73 8.34 -19.15
N VAL A 325 11.79 7.08 -18.71
CA VAL A 325 12.33 6.67 -17.41
C VAL A 325 13.25 5.48 -17.60
N GLY A 326 14.11 5.19 -16.61
CA GLY A 326 15.11 4.14 -16.73
C GLY A 326 15.50 3.52 -15.39
N LEU A 327 16.48 2.63 -15.49
CA LEU A 327 17.22 2.16 -14.31
C LEU A 327 18.05 3.30 -13.74
N LEU A 328 18.42 3.24 -12.47
CA LEU A 328 19.23 4.27 -11.85
C LEU A 328 20.53 4.53 -12.64
N GLU A 329 21.25 3.46 -13.00
CA GLU A 329 22.49 3.55 -13.78
C GLU A 329 22.30 4.14 -15.19
N GLU A 330 21.19 3.88 -15.84
CA GLU A 330 20.84 4.47 -17.15
C GLU A 330 20.64 5.98 -17.03
N GLU A 331 20.14 6.45 -15.89
CA GLU A 331 19.90 7.86 -15.58
C GLU A 331 21.12 8.55 -14.94
N GLY A 332 22.25 7.83 -14.81
CA GLY A 332 23.49 8.33 -14.19
C GLY A 332 23.36 8.53 -12.69
N LEU A 333 22.49 7.77 -12.03
CA LEU A 333 22.25 7.81 -10.60
C LEU A 333 22.87 6.59 -9.90
N THR A 334 23.33 6.77 -8.68
CA THR A 334 23.86 5.72 -7.79
C THR A 334 23.09 5.64 -6.47
N SER A 335 21.98 6.33 -6.38
CA SER A 335 21.11 6.33 -5.20
C SER A 335 19.73 6.85 -5.56
N TRP A 336 18.71 6.24 -4.99
CA TRP A 336 17.32 6.72 -5.07
C TRP A 336 17.12 8.13 -4.50
N LYS A 337 18.05 8.60 -3.64
CA LYS A 337 18.08 9.98 -3.10
C LYS A 337 18.70 10.98 -4.07
N GLY A 338 19.19 10.52 -5.21
CA GLY A 338 19.77 11.38 -6.24
C GLY A 338 18.77 12.41 -6.77
N THR A 339 19.28 13.57 -7.19
CA THR A 339 18.43 14.65 -7.70
C THR A 339 17.59 14.19 -8.88
N GLY A 340 16.28 14.28 -8.74
CA GLY A 340 15.33 13.91 -9.78
C GLY A 340 15.08 12.40 -9.92
N ALA A 341 15.61 11.54 -9.04
CA ALA A 341 15.42 10.10 -9.09
C ALA A 341 13.94 9.72 -9.24
N VAL A 342 13.05 10.30 -8.44
CA VAL A 342 11.60 10.07 -8.51
C VAL A 342 11.00 10.33 -9.90
N ASN A 343 11.58 11.25 -10.69
CA ASN A 343 11.06 11.59 -12.02
C ASN A 343 11.74 10.81 -13.15
N LYS A 344 12.92 10.28 -12.90
CA LYS A 344 13.77 9.64 -13.89
C LYS A 344 13.70 8.13 -13.85
N THR A 345 13.25 7.57 -12.74
CA THR A 345 13.23 6.13 -12.54
C THR A 345 11.82 5.56 -12.61
N GLU A 346 11.74 4.28 -12.86
CA GLU A 346 10.51 3.51 -12.92
C GLU A 346 9.85 3.42 -11.54
N TRP A 347 8.52 3.38 -11.51
CA TRP A 347 7.72 3.23 -10.29
C TRP A 347 7.18 1.80 -10.09
N ILE A 348 7.50 0.90 -11.00
CA ILE A 348 7.14 -0.51 -10.94
C ILE A 348 8.41 -1.35 -10.89
N ASN A 349 8.44 -2.34 -10.01
CA ASN A 349 9.58 -3.24 -9.87
C ASN A 349 9.80 -4.09 -11.11
N GLN A 350 11.07 -4.33 -11.44
CA GLN A 350 11.50 -5.27 -12.48
C GLN A 350 11.09 -6.70 -12.13
N ILE A 351 10.83 -7.51 -13.15
CA ILE A 351 10.68 -8.97 -13.01
C ILE A 351 12.09 -9.58 -12.94
N ARG A 352 12.49 -10.00 -11.74
CA ARG A 352 13.87 -10.43 -11.39
C ARG A 352 13.97 -11.93 -11.15
N THR A 353 13.78 -12.72 -12.19
CA THR A 353 13.73 -14.19 -12.08
C THR A 353 14.97 -14.83 -11.44
N VAL A 354 16.19 -14.35 -11.75
CA VAL A 354 17.44 -14.91 -11.24
C VAL A 354 17.92 -14.20 -9.98
N SER A 355 17.92 -12.88 -9.96
CA SER A 355 18.40 -12.09 -8.82
C SER A 355 17.51 -12.26 -7.58
N ALA A 356 16.21 -12.52 -7.74
CA ALA A 356 15.32 -12.84 -6.64
C ALA A 356 15.68 -14.16 -5.95
N LEU A 357 16.16 -15.16 -6.69
CA LEU A 357 16.55 -16.44 -6.13
C LEU A 357 17.86 -16.41 -5.33
N PHE A 358 18.74 -15.45 -5.59
CA PHE A 358 20.10 -15.39 -5.01
C PHE A 358 20.45 -14.03 -4.40
N GLY A 359 19.53 -13.09 -4.39
CA GLY A 359 19.72 -11.71 -3.92
C GLY A 359 18.83 -11.34 -2.74
N SER A 360 18.63 -10.02 -2.59
CA SER A 360 17.77 -9.41 -1.57
C SER A 360 16.34 -9.11 -2.05
N TYR A 361 16.01 -9.48 -3.29
CA TYR A 361 14.70 -9.31 -3.88
C TYR A 361 13.87 -10.58 -3.74
N GLU A 362 12.58 -10.44 -3.68
CA GLU A 362 11.61 -11.54 -3.70
C GLU A 362 10.85 -11.58 -5.03
N LEU A 363 10.54 -12.78 -5.53
CA LEU A 363 9.72 -12.92 -6.75
C LEU A 363 8.32 -12.31 -6.58
N GLN A 364 7.80 -12.35 -5.35
CA GLN A 364 6.53 -11.77 -4.99
C GLN A 364 6.49 -10.25 -5.22
N GLU A 365 7.64 -9.57 -5.16
CA GLU A 365 7.77 -8.12 -5.41
C GLU A 365 7.74 -7.72 -6.90
N ASP A 366 7.87 -8.71 -7.82
CA ASP A 366 7.94 -8.44 -9.25
C ASP A 366 6.64 -7.82 -9.78
N LEU A 367 6.78 -6.82 -10.66
CA LEU A 367 5.69 -6.07 -11.31
C LEU A 367 4.75 -5.33 -10.33
N HIS A 368 5.20 -5.06 -9.12
CA HIS A 368 4.44 -4.32 -8.12
C HIS A 368 4.88 -2.85 -8.00
N PRO A 369 3.99 -1.98 -7.50
CA PRO A 369 4.29 -0.58 -7.23
C PRO A 369 5.42 -0.45 -6.21
N ASN A 370 6.54 0.15 -6.61
CA ASN A 370 7.68 0.36 -5.73
C ASN A 370 7.45 1.54 -4.74
N TYR A 371 8.47 1.90 -3.96
CA TYR A 371 8.40 2.97 -2.97
C TYR A 371 7.80 4.28 -3.51
N TRP A 372 8.24 4.73 -4.70
CA TRP A 372 7.72 5.96 -5.30
C TRP A 372 6.25 5.84 -5.69
N ALA A 373 5.85 4.72 -6.26
CA ALA A 373 4.48 4.44 -6.63
C ALA A 373 3.57 4.34 -5.39
N GLN A 374 4.01 3.66 -4.34
CA GLN A 374 3.27 3.57 -3.08
C GLN A 374 3.05 4.96 -2.46
N LEU A 375 4.08 5.82 -2.43
CA LEU A 375 3.94 7.19 -1.96
C LEU A 375 3.04 8.05 -2.88
N ALA A 376 3.05 7.80 -4.19
CA ALA A 376 2.15 8.48 -5.13
C ALA A 376 0.69 8.11 -4.83
N LEU A 377 0.38 6.83 -4.63
CA LEU A 377 -0.95 6.36 -4.26
C LEU A 377 -1.36 6.86 -2.87
N ARG A 378 -0.43 6.91 -1.91
CA ARG A 378 -0.66 7.56 -0.60
C ARG A 378 -1.10 9.01 -0.75
N ASN A 379 -0.44 9.78 -1.62
CA ASN A 379 -0.86 11.16 -1.92
C ASN A 379 -2.28 11.21 -2.50
N CYS A 380 -2.65 10.26 -3.38
CA CYS A 380 -4.02 10.13 -3.88
C CYS A 380 -5.02 9.90 -2.74
N VAL A 381 -4.72 8.98 -1.82
CA VAL A 381 -5.57 8.70 -0.64
C VAL A 381 -5.64 9.90 0.30
N THR A 382 -4.53 10.64 0.50
CA THR A 382 -4.51 11.90 1.27
C THR A 382 -5.50 12.91 0.70
N GLN A 383 -5.51 13.09 -0.64
CA GLN A 383 -6.44 13.98 -1.31
C GLN A 383 -7.89 13.44 -1.30
N ALA A 384 -8.06 12.11 -1.34
CA ALA A 384 -9.37 11.47 -1.21
C ALA A 384 -9.93 11.61 0.20
N TYR A 385 -9.10 11.53 1.25
CA TYR A 385 -9.50 11.80 2.64
C TYR A 385 -10.00 13.23 2.84
N ASN A 386 -9.41 14.21 2.11
CA ASN A 386 -9.90 15.57 1.99
C ASN A 386 -10.25 16.22 3.35
N SER A 387 -9.30 16.16 4.29
CA SER A 387 -9.47 16.74 5.64
C SER A 387 -10.72 16.23 6.38
N GLY A 388 -11.07 14.96 6.21
CA GLY A 388 -12.22 14.33 6.89
C GLY A 388 -13.57 14.45 6.16
N THR A 389 -13.56 14.95 4.93
CA THR A 389 -14.73 14.97 4.03
C THR A 389 -14.39 14.18 2.75
N PRO A 390 -14.40 12.85 2.81
CA PRO A 390 -13.85 12.03 1.73
C PRO A 390 -14.55 12.22 0.38
N LYS A 391 -13.76 12.21 -0.69
CA LYS A 391 -14.21 12.32 -2.07
C LYS A 391 -13.59 11.23 -2.94
N GLY A 392 -14.26 10.89 -4.04
CA GLY A 392 -13.72 10.09 -5.13
C GLY A 392 -13.13 10.96 -6.23
N GLY A 393 -12.68 10.32 -7.31
CA GLY A 393 -12.17 11.00 -8.50
C GLY A 393 -11.15 10.16 -9.25
N ALA A 394 -10.46 10.78 -10.22
CA ALA A 394 -9.34 10.17 -10.92
C ALA A 394 -8.02 10.79 -10.43
N CYS A 395 -7.06 9.93 -10.04
CA CYS A 395 -5.76 10.37 -9.57
C CYS A 395 -4.68 10.16 -10.63
N THR A 396 -3.93 11.23 -10.92
CA THR A 396 -2.88 11.24 -11.94
C THR A 396 -1.68 12.08 -11.48
N ILE A 397 -0.52 11.88 -12.10
CA ILE A 397 0.65 12.74 -11.89
C ILE A 397 0.29 14.18 -12.27
N SER A 398 0.59 15.14 -11.38
CA SER A 398 0.32 16.57 -11.61
C SER A 398 1.56 17.41 -11.92
N GLY A 399 2.74 16.86 -11.70
CA GLY A 399 4.01 17.56 -11.94
C GLY A 399 5.20 16.72 -11.49
N GLU A 400 6.39 17.27 -11.69
CA GLU A 400 7.64 16.66 -11.25
C GLU A 400 7.94 16.95 -9.78
N GLY A 401 8.82 16.11 -9.20
CA GLY A 401 9.33 16.26 -7.83
C GLY A 401 8.37 15.74 -6.77
N LEU A 402 8.66 16.16 -5.55
CA LEU A 402 7.96 15.73 -4.35
C LEU A 402 7.21 16.90 -3.71
N ASN A 403 6.08 16.59 -3.08
CA ASN A 403 5.34 17.53 -2.24
C ASN A 403 6.05 17.76 -0.87
N ALA A 404 5.46 18.56 0.00
CA ALA A 404 6.01 18.85 1.32
C ALA A 404 6.08 17.62 2.26
N ALA A 405 5.31 16.57 1.98
CA ALA A 405 5.37 15.30 2.71
C ALA A 405 6.42 14.33 2.15
N GLY A 406 7.14 14.70 1.09
CA GLY A 406 8.12 13.84 0.43
C GLY A 406 7.51 12.81 -0.52
N GLU A 407 6.28 13.03 -0.97
CA GLU A 407 5.54 12.16 -1.88
C GLU A 407 5.53 12.75 -3.30
N PRO A 408 5.49 11.92 -4.36
CA PRO A 408 5.30 12.40 -5.73
C PRO A 408 4.08 13.31 -5.88
N ASN A 409 4.20 14.33 -6.73
CA ASN A 409 3.12 15.28 -6.96
C ASN A 409 1.98 14.64 -7.75
N MET A 410 0.87 14.39 -7.09
CA MET A 410 -0.36 13.82 -7.67
C MET A 410 -1.52 14.81 -7.59
N THR A 411 -2.55 14.60 -8.40
CA THR A 411 -3.82 15.34 -8.34
C THR A 411 -5.00 14.39 -8.44
N LEU A 412 -5.98 14.54 -7.56
CA LEU A 412 -7.26 13.85 -7.55
C LEU A 412 -8.36 14.83 -8.02
N LYS A 413 -8.91 14.56 -9.22
CA LYS A 413 -9.98 15.37 -9.87
C LYS A 413 -11.27 14.60 -10.00
#